data_4284ed09617ab6255dfbbc7f9c3475bc
#
_entry.id   4284ed09617ab6255dfbbc7f9c3475bc
#
_cell.length_a   1.000
_cell.length_b   1.000
_cell.length_c   1.000
_cell.angle_alpha   90.00
_cell.angle_beta   90.00
_cell.angle_gamma   90.00
#
_symmetry.space_group_name_H-M   'P 1'
#
loop_
_entity.id
_entity.type
_entity.pdbx_description
1 polymer ?
#
loop_
_entity_poly.entity_id
_entity_poly.type
_entity_poly.pdbx_seq_one_letter_code
_entity_poly.pdbx_strand_id
1 'polypeptide(L)'
;RDNLNRPMPGAITLSPGLSGVREHINSVVKELVSNYDLDGIHFDYIRWSEYAWSDFKELSPDFGYDSEHQFSGGVPNGFLTWEDWRRDSVSSFVKLASKTIKSIKPSTVISVAAVGQYDWGIWNGYHAVFQDVGLWLKNGWIDHVMGMNYYWHTYQSMFDHLVGGCPNCWQRPLQAGLDRGG
;
A
#
# COMPACT_ATOMS: atom_id res chain seq x y z
N ARG A 1 8.53 -11.55 -12.63
CA ARG A 1 8.26 -12.50 -13.71
C ARG A 1 6.83 -13.00 -13.57
N ASP A 2 6.18 -13.34 -14.67
CA ASP A 2 4.86 -13.97 -14.62
C ASP A 2 4.95 -15.45 -14.20
N ASN A 3 3.79 -16.11 -14.07
CA ASN A 3 3.71 -17.52 -13.72
C ASN A 3 4.37 -18.48 -14.73
N LEU A 4 4.72 -17.99 -15.91
CA LEU A 4 5.48 -18.73 -16.93
C LEU A 4 6.96 -18.37 -16.91
N ASN A 5 7.44 -17.68 -15.86
CA ASN A 5 8.81 -17.23 -15.67
C ASN A 5 9.31 -16.24 -16.75
N ARG A 6 8.41 -15.58 -17.46
CA ARG A 6 8.73 -14.58 -18.49
C ARG A 6 9.03 -13.23 -17.86
N PRO A 7 9.95 -12.43 -18.44
CA PRO A 7 10.13 -11.06 -18.03
C PRO A 7 8.83 -10.27 -18.21
N MET A 8 8.44 -9.51 -17.18
CA MET A 8 7.32 -8.59 -17.31
C MET A 8 7.74 -7.34 -18.05
N PRO A 9 6.89 -6.78 -18.92
CA PRO A 9 7.13 -5.46 -19.45
C PRO A 9 7.09 -4.42 -18.32
N GLY A 10 8.10 -3.59 -18.24
CA GLY A 10 8.18 -2.55 -17.22
C GLY A 10 9.08 -2.88 -16.03
N ALA A 11 8.83 -2.27 -14.90
CA ALA A 11 9.65 -2.41 -13.71
C ALA A 11 9.49 -3.79 -13.05
N ILE A 12 10.59 -4.39 -12.63
CA ILE A 12 10.57 -5.59 -11.78
C ILE A 12 10.35 -5.11 -10.34
N THR A 13 9.23 -5.49 -9.75
CA THR A 13 8.92 -5.19 -8.35
C THR A 13 9.14 -6.41 -7.48
N LEU A 14 9.52 -6.18 -6.22
CA LEU A 14 9.54 -7.24 -5.21
C LEU A 14 8.10 -7.51 -4.76
N SER A 15 7.75 -8.78 -4.59
CA SER A 15 6.42 -9.17 -4.14
C SER A 15 6.22 -8.87 -2.64
N PRO A 16 5.26 -8.03 -2.26
CA PRO A 16 4.94 -7.82 -0.85
C PRO A 16 4.27 -9.04 -0.19
N GLY A 17 3.84 -10.02 -0.98
CA GLY A 17 3.31 -11.30 -0.51
C GLY A 17 4.36 -12.17 0.19
N LEU A 18 5.61 -12.07 -0.23
CA LEU A 18 6.71 -12.81 0.39
C LEU A 18 7.09 -12.24 1.76
N SER A 19 7.04 -13.07 2.80
CA SER A 19 7.47 -12.68 4.14
C SER A 19 8.93 -12.23 4.17
N GLY A 20 9.82 -12.97 3.50
CA GLY A 20 11.23 -12.63 3.40
C GLY A 20 11.49 -11.29 2.72
N VAL A 21 10.65 -10.86 1.76
CA VAL A 21 10.74 -9.53 1.15
C VAL A 21 10.36 -8.45 2.16
N ARG A 22 9.25 -8.64 2.87
CA ARG A 22 8.82 -7.70 3.92
C ARG A 22 9.86 -7.54 5.03
N GLU A 23 10.44 -8.66 5.46
CA GLU A 23 11.50 -8.70 6.48
C GLU A 23 12.78 -8.02 6.00
N HIS A 24 13.19 -8.28 4.75
CA HIS A 24 14.36 -7.64 4.17
C HIS A 24 14.20 -6.13 4.09
N ILE A 25 13.10 -5.63 3.54
CA ILE A 25 12.85 -4.18 3.47
C ILE A 25 12.76 -3.58 4.88
N ASN A 26 12.13 -4.29 5.83
CA ASN A 26 12.08 -3.85 7.22
C ASN A 26 13.46 -3.81 7.89
N SER A 27 14.40 -4.67 7.50
CA SER A 27 15.78 -4.60 7.99
C SER A 27 16.51 -3.33 7.51
N VAL A 28 16.25 -2.89 6.27
CA VAL A 28 16.75 -1.62 5.75
C VAL A 28 16.14 -0.44 6.51
N VAL A 29 14.82 -0.47 6.76
CA VAL A 29 14.15 0.55 7.57
C VAL A 29 14.77 0.62 8.98
N LYS A 30 15.00 -0.54 9.61
CA LYS A 30 15.65 -0.63 10.92
C LYS A 30 17.05 0.01 10.89
N GLU A 31 17.85 -0.30 9.88
CA GLU A 31 19.19 0.27 9.72
C GLU A 31 19.13 1.79 9.62
N LEU A 32 18.24 2.33 8.79
CA LEU A 32 18.07 3.77 8.62
C LEU A 32 17.72 4.48 9.94
N VAL A 33 16.71 3.97 10.66
CA VAL A 33 16.26 4.58 11.93
C VAL A 33 17.31 4.46 13.04
N SER A 34 18.10 3.38 13.03
CA SER A 34 19.13 3.14 14.05
C SER A 34 20.38 3.99 13.85
N ASN A 35 20.75 4.28 12.60
CA ASN A 35 22.05 4.86 12.29
C ASN A 35 21.99 6.35 11.89
N TYR A 36 20.80 6.88 11.59
CA TYR A 36 20.62 8.25 11.15
C TYR A 36 19.64 9.00 12.03
N ASP A 37 19.90 10.29 12.25
CA ASP A 37 18.99 11.17 12.99
C ASP A 37 17.89 11.69 12.05
N LEU A 38 16.84 10.89 11.90
CA LEU A 38 15.72 11.15 11.00
C LEU A 38 14.52 11.68 11.78
N ASP A 39 13.89 12.74 11.28
CA ASP A 39 12.62 13.24 11.79
C ASP A 39 11.43 12.40 11.31
N GLY A 40 11.55 11.80 10.13
CA GLY A 40 10.50 10.98 9.55
C GLY A 40 10.99 10.03 8.46
N ILE A 41 10.15 9.08 8.12
CA ILE A 41 10.31 8.16 6.97
C ILE A 41 9.08 8.28 6.09
N HIS A 42 9.31 8.48 4.80
CA HIS A 42 8.27 8.48 3.77
C HIS A 42 8.38 7.23 2.91
N PHE A 43 7.30 6.46 2.83
CA PHE A 43 7.21 5.29 1.95
C PHE A 43 6.50 5.69 0.66
N ASP A 44 7.23 5.65 -0.43
CA ASP A 44 6.67 5.71 -1.78
C ASP A 44 6.51 4.30 -2.35
N TYR A 45 5.63 4.14 -3.32
CA TYR A 45 5.34 2.86 -3.97
C TYR A 45 4.98 1.70 -3.02
N ILE A 46 4.43 2.02 -1.86
CA ILE A 46 3.98 1.07 -0.85
C ILE A 46 2.65 0.42 -1.29
N ARG A 47 2.73 -0.41 -2.32
CA ARG A 47 1.57 -0.99 -3.01
C ARG A 47 1.98 -2.17 -3.88
N TRP A 48 1.01 -2.94 -4.35
CA TRP A 48 1.22 -3.84 -5.48
C TRP A 48 1.42 -3.02 -6.76
N SER A 49 2.13 -3.62 -7.71
CA SER A 49 2.21 -3.07 -9.05
C SER A 49 0.82 -2.94 -9.67
N GLU A 50 0.59 -1.89 -10.44
CA GLU A 50 -0.63 -1.70 -11.23
C GLU A 50 -0.93 -2.86 -12.17
N TYR A 51 0.08 -3.62 -12.56
CA TYR A 51 -0.07 -4.84 -13.35
C TYR A 51 -0.81 -5.96 -12.59
N ALA A 52 -0.89 -5.90 -11.27
CA ALA A 52 -1.67 -6.83 -10.48
C ALA A 52 -3.18 -6.66 -10.70
N TRP A 53 -3.60 -5.52 -11.22
CA TRP A 53 -5.01 -5.22 -11.45
C TRP A 53 -5.41 -5.21 -12.92
N SER A 54 -4.56 -4.73 -13.83
CA SER A 54 -4.89 -4.46 -15.23
C SER A 54 -4.87 -5.73 -16.11
N ASP A 55 -4.36 -5.63 -17.29
CA ASP A 55 -4.39 -6.66 -18.35
C ASP A 55 -3.88 -8.05 -17.96
N PHE A 56 -3.11 -8.14 -16.88
CA PHE A 56 -2.58 -9.41 -16.38
C PHE A 56 -3.49 -10.12 -15.39
N LYS A 57 -4.54 -9.47 -14.90
CA LYS A 57 -5.48 -10.08 -13.95
C LYS A 57 -6.19 -11.28 -14.53
N GLU A 58 -6.55 -11.21 -15.81
CA GLU A 58 -7.20 -12.31 -16.54
C GLU A 58 -6.21 -13.36 -17.04
N LEU A 59 -5.00 -12.91 -17.43
CA LEU A 59 -3.97 -13.78 -17.97
C LEU A 59 -3.22 -14.54 -16.86
N SER A 60 -3.15 -13.96 -15.68
CA SER A 60 -2.46 -14.51 -14.53
C SER A 60 -3.09 -13.95 -13.26
N PRO A 61 -4.17 -14.55 -12.77
CA PRO A 61 -4.83 -14.12 -11.53
C PRO A 61 -3.91 -14.16 -10.31
N ASP A 62 -2.83 -14.91 -10.40
CA ASP A 62 -1.73 -14.97 -9.45
C ASP A 62 -0.59 -14.02 -9.79
N PHE A 63 -0.84 -13.03 -10.62
CA PHE A 63 0.14 -12.02 -10.94
C PHE A 63 0.62 -11.30 -9.67
N GLY A 64 1.91 -11.34 -9.42
CA GLY A 64 2.47 -10.99 -8.13
C GLY A 64 2.50 -12.14 -7.13
N TYR A 65 2.15 -13.35 -7.59
CA TYR A 65 2.35 -14.60 -6.87
C TYR A 65 3.82 -14.77 -6.45
N ASP A 66 3.99 -15.44 -5.35
CA ASP A 66 5.31 -15.78 -4.81
C ASP A 66 5.42 -17.28 -4.48
N SER A 67 6.63 -17.72 -4.10
CA SER A 67 6.91 -19.11 -3.81
C SER A 67 6.22 -19.66 -2.54
N GLU A 68 5.73 -18.79 -1.66
CA GLU A 68 5.01 -19.17 -0.45
C GLU A 68 3.52 -19.48 -0.77
N HIS A 69 2.98 -18.87 -1.85
CA HIS A 69 1.56 -18.93 -2.20
C HIS A 69 1.39 -19.29 -3.67
N GLN A 70 1.42 -20.56 -3.97
CA GLN A 70 1.29 -21.03 -5.34
C GLN A 70 -0.14 -20.91 -5.83
N PHE A 71 -0.29 -20.38 -7.04
CA PHE A 71 -1.59 -20.22 -7.70
C PHE A 71 -2.43 -21.49 -7.70
N SER A 72 -1.79 -22.62 -7.98
CA SER A 72 -2.45 -23.93 -7.95
C SER A 72 -2.99 -24.34 -6.57
N GLY A 73 -2.48 -23.71 -5.50
CA GLY A 73 -2.97 -23.90 -4.13
C GLY A 73 -4.21 -23.08 -3.80
N GLY A 74 -4.63 -22.19 -4.70
CA GLY A 74 -5.76 -21.29 -4.46
C GLY A 74 -5.44 -20.14 -3.52
N VAL A 75 -6.50 -19.45 -3.09
CA VAL A 75 -6.37 -18.33 -2.13
C VAL A 75 -5.79 -18.85 -0.81
N PRO A 76 -4.78 -18.17 -0.24
CA PRO A 76 -4.17 -18.60 1.01
C PRO A 76 -5.17 -18.71 2.16
N ASN A 77 -4.94 -19.67 3.05
CA ASN A 77 -5.80 -19.90 4.20
C ASN A 77 -5.95 -18.63 5.05
N GLY A 78 -7.19 -18.35 5.46
CA GLY A 78 -7.53 -17.17 6.25
C GLY A 78 -8.02 -15.97 5.42
N PHE A 79 -7.99 -16.08 4.09
CA PHE A 79 -8.51 -15.05 3.18
C PHE A 79 -9.65 -15.59 2.33
N LEU A 80 -10.60 -14.71 1.98
CA LEU A 80 -11.72 -15.06 1.10
C LEU A 80 -11.34 -14.85 -0.37
N THR A 81 -10.52 -13.84 -0.65
CA THR A 81 -10.14 -13.45 -2.01
C THR A 81 -8.64 -13.15 -2.12
N TRP A 82 -8.11 -13.21 -3.33
CA TRP A 82 -6.76 -12.77 -3.63
C TRP A 82 -6.55 -11.28 -3.35
N GLU A 83 -7.58 -10.47 -3.54
CA GLU A 83 -7.56 -9.04 -3.24
C GLU A 83 -7.37 -8.80 -1.74
N ASP A 84 -8.03 -9.56 -0.89
CA ASP A 84 -7.87 -9.45 0.56
C ASP A 84 -6.47 -9.83 0.99
N TRP A 85 -5.95 -10.92 0.45
CA TRP A 85 -4.55 -11.34 0.70
C TRP A 85 -3.53 -10.30 0.22
N ARG A 86 -3.76 -9.69 -0.95
CA ARG A 86 -2.87 -8.63 -1.45
C ARG A 86 -2.89 -7.39 -0.56
N ARG A 87 -4.07 -6.97 -0.12
CA ARG A 87 -4.18 -5.83 0.82
C ARG A 87 -3.52 -6.13 2.15
N ASP A 88 -3.74 -7.33 2.69
CA ASP A 88 -3.09 -7.76 3.92
C ASP A 88 -1.58 -7.81 3.77
N SER A 89 -1.06 -8.28 2.66
CA SER A 89 0.38 -8.35 2.39
C SER A 89 1.06 -6.99 2.50
N VAL A 90 0.47 -5.95 1.90
CA VAL A 90 0.99 -4.57 2.01
C VAL A 90 0.79 -4.04 3.42
N SER A 91 -0.38 -4.23 4.00
CA SER A 91 -0.71 -3.77 5.36
C SER A 91 0.17 -4.42 6.42
N SER A 92 0.51 -5.68 6.26
CA SER A 92 1.45 -6.41 7.12
C SER A 92 2.84 -5.80 7.10
N PHE A 93 3.34 -5.37 5.93
CA PHE A 93 4.60 -4.63 5.85
C PHE A 93 4.50 -3.28 6.57
N VAL A 94 3.47 -2.49 6.32
CA VAL A 94 3.29 -1.17 6.97
C VAL A 94 3.23 -1.31 8.48
N LYS A 95 2.49 -2.29 8.98
CA LYS A 95 2.42 -2.62 10.41
C LYS A 95 3.79 -2.99 10.98
N LEU A 96 4.55 -3.84 10.27
CA LEU A 96 5.88 -4.28 10.68
C LEU A 96 6.86 -3.10 10.73
N ALA A 97 6.91 -2.28 9.68
CA ALA A 97 7.77 -1.11 9.60
C ALA A 97 7.43 -0.09 10.70
N SER A 98 6.14 0.21 10.90
CA SER A 98 5.69 1.09 11.98
C SER A 98 6.15 0.60 13.34
N LYS A 99 5.94 -0.68 13.65
CA LYS A 99 6.40 -1.28 14.91
C LYS A 99 7.91 -1.13 15.08
N THR A 100 8.69 -1.40 14.04
CA THR A 100 10.16 -1.28 14.06
C THR A 100 10.59 0.15 14.31
N ILE A 101 10.06 1.11 13.54
CA ILE A 101 10.39 2.53 13.65
C ILE A 101 10.07 3.04 15.06
N LYS A 102 8.82 2.86 15.49
CA LYS A 102 8.35 3.38 16.78
C LYS A 102 9.02 2.71 17.99
N SER A 103 9.53 1.49 17.84
CA SER A 103 10.31 0.83 18.91
C SER A 103 11.72 1.40 19.07
N ILE A 104 12.31 1.96 18.02
CA ILE A 104 13.67 2.51 18.03
C ILE A 104 13.61 4.02 18.33
N LYS A 105 12.80 4.77 17.59
CA LYS A 105 12.63 6.21 17.73
C LYS A 105 11.14 6.58 17.67
N PRO A 106 10.43 6.60 18.82
CA PRO A 106 8.98 6.82 18.86
C PRO A 106 8.50 8.12 18.22
N SER A 107 9.36 9.15 18.20
CA SER A 107 9.06 10.46 17.60
C SER A 107 9.13 10.51 16.08
N THR A 108 9.72 9.50 15.42
CA THR A 108 9.86 9.48 13.97
C THR A 108 8.49 9.49 13.29
N VAL A 109 8.23 10.48 12.45
CA VAL A 109 6.99 10.59 11.66
C VAL A 109 7.00 9.57 10.52
N ILE A 110 5.89 8.87 10.33
CA ILE A 110 5.71 7.90 9.24
C ILE A 110 4.69 8.44 8.26
N SER A 111 5.08 8.62 7.01
CA SER A 111 4.19 9.06 5.95
C SER A 111 4.24 8.12 4.74
N VAL A 112 3.16 8.11 3.96
CA VAL A 112 3.04 7.28 2.77
C VAL A 112 2.54 8.08 1.57
N ALA A 113 3.07 7.78 0.38
CA ALA A 113 2.47 8.20 -0.87
C ALA A 113 1.31 7.26 -1.20
N ALA A 114 0.11 7.81 -1.28
CA ALA A 114 -1.10 7.05 -1.58
C ALA A 114 -1.71 7.48 -2.91
N VAL A 115 -2.34 6.54 -3.62
CA VAL A 115 -3.11 6.87 -4.81
C VAL A 115 -4.17 7.91 -4.47
N GLY A 116 -4.29 8.96 -5.26
CA GLY A 116 -5.16 10.10 -5.01
C GLY A 116 -6.65 9.74 -4.86
N GLN A 117 -7.08 8.64 -5.46
CA GLN A 117 -8.39 8.03 -5.26
C GLN A 117 -8.25 6.87 -4.27
N TYR A 118 -8.87 6.94 -3.09
CA TYR A 118 -8.75 5.87 -2.10
C TYR A 118 -9.51 4.61 -2.51
N ASP A 119 -10.85 4.65 -2.54
CA ASP A 119 -11.71 3.49 -2.83
C ASP A 119 -12.81 3.79 -3.88
N TRP A 120 -12.67 4.87 -4.62
CA TRP A 120 -13.61 5.32 -5.64
C TRP A 120 -12.93 5.46 -7.00
N GLY A 121 -13.73 5.46 -8.06
CA GLY A 121 -13.22 5.46 -9.43
C GLY A 121 -12.68 4.10 -9.87
N ILE A 122 -12.30 4.02 -11.13
CA ILE A 122 -11.86 2.74 -11.74
C ILE A 122 -10.47 2.36 -11.25
N TRP A 123 -9.56 3.35 -11.17
CA TRP A 123 -8.19 3.14 -10.71
C TRP A 123 -7.98 3.84 -9.38
N ASN A 124 -7.97 3.07 -8.31
CA ASN A 124 -7.90 3.59 -6.94
C ASN A 124 -6.93 2.77 -6.06
N GLY A 125 -6.59 3.31 -4.91
CA GLY A 125 -5.64 2.69 -3.99
C GLY A 125 -6.11 1.35 -3.45
N TYR A 126 -7.37 1.27 -3.02
CA TYR A 126 -7.90 0.12 -2.31
C TYR A 126 -8.07 -1.12 -3.20
N HIS A 127 -8.65 -0.95 -4.40
CA HIS A 127 -9.00 -2.07 -5.28
C HIS A 127 -7.94 -2.34 -6.37
N ALA A 128 -7.27 -1.31 -6.88
CA ALA A 128 -6.36 -1.48 -8.00
C ALA A 128 -4.92 -1.81 -7.59
N VAL A 129 -4.44 -1.24 -6.49
CA VAL A 129 -3.05 -1.41 -6.03
C VAL A 129 -2.95 -1.85 -4.57
N PHE A 130 -4.09 -2.15 -3.95
CA PHE A 130 -4.21 -2.79 -2.64
C PHE A 130 -3.57 -2.01 -1.48
N GLN A 131 -3.71 -0.69 -1.52
CA GLN A 131 -3.34 0.23 -0.44
C GLN A 131 -4.54 0.45 0.49
N ASP A 132 -4.55 -0.15 1.68
CA ASP A 132 -5.59 0.09 2.68
C ASP A 132 -5.17 1.18 3.68
N VAL A 133 -5.08 2.40 3.16
CA VAL A 133 -4.64 3.57 3.94
C VAL A 133 -5.59 3.87 5.11
N GLY A 134 -6.88 3.61 4.93
CA GLY A 134 -7.87 3.77 5.99
C GLY A 134 -7.57 2.86 7.20
N LEU A 135 -7.22 1.60 6.93
CA LEU A 135 -6.79 0.68 7.98
C LEU A 135 -5.51 1.16 8.67
N TRP A 136 -4.54 1.66 7.91
CA TRP A 136 -3.25 2.09 8.46
C TRP A 136 -3.39 3.31 9.37
N LEU A 137 -4.20 4.31 8.97
CA LEU A 137 -4.54 5.47 9.79
C LEU A 137 -5.32 5.07 11.04
N LYS A 138 -6.36 4.24 10.88
CA LYS A 138 -7.18 3.75 11.99
C LYS A 138 -6.35 3.07 13.08
N ASN A 139 -5.32 2.32 12.70
CA ASN A 139 -4.44 1.62 13.64
C ASN A 139 -3.23 2.44 14.09
N GLY A 140 -3.01 3.64 13.55
CA GLY A 140 -1.86 4.47 13.84
C GLY A 140 -0.53 3.89 13.38
N TRP A 141 -0.57 3.13 12.30
CA TRP A 141 0.67 2.63 11.70
C TRP A 141 1.36 3.68 10.86
N ILE A 142 0.65 4.70 10.44
CA ILE A 142 1.17 5.88 9.75
C ILE A 142 0.61 7.15 10.40
N ASP A 143 1.38 8.23 10.31
CA ASP A 143 1.01 9.54 10.87
C ASP A 143 0.42 10.45 9.77
N HIS A 144 0.93 10.39 8.54
CA HIS A 144 0.49 11.23 7.43
C HIS A 144 0.29 10.46 6.14
N VAL A 145 -0.64 10.96 5.33
CA VAL A 145 -0.91 10.49 3.96
C VAL A 145 -0.66 11.63 2.98
N MET A 146 0.17 11.36 1.98
CA MET A 146 0.42 12.24 0.85
C MET A 146 -0.32 11.71 -0.38
N GLY A 147 -1.48 12.27 -0.68
CA GLY A 147 -2.27 11.85 -1.85
C GLY A 147 -1.59 12.25 -3.15
N MET A 148 -1.41 11.29 -4.04
CA MET A 148 -0.86 11.54 -5.39
C MET A 148 -1.93 12.12 -6.31
N ASN A 149 -2.28 13.38 -6.09
CA ASN A 149 -3.33 14.09 -6.80
C ASN A 149 -2.76 14.87 -8.00
N TYR A 150 -1.93 14.22 -8.79
CA TYR A 150 -1.23 14.85 -9.91
C TYR A 150 -2.23 15.36 -10.96
N TYR A 151 -2.08 16.63 -11.37
CA TYR A 151 -2.90 17.31 -12.40
C TYR A 151 -4.40 17.45 -12.06
N TRP A 152 -4.84 17.15 -10.83
CA TRP A 152 -6.25 17.31 -10.46
C TRP A 152 -6.75 18.73 -10.63
N HIS A 153 -5.87 19.73 -10.46
CA HIS A 153 -6.19 21.13 -10.70
C HIS A 153 -6.49 21.47 -12.18
N THR A 154 -6.06 20.61 -13.11
CA THR A 154 -6.33 20.79 -14.56
C THR A 154 -7.59 20.05 -15.04
N TYR A 155 -8.12 19.16 -14.21
CA TYR A 155 -9.34 18.42 -14.50
C TYR A 155 -10.46 18.88 -13.57
N GLN A 156 -11.42 19.64 -14.09
CA GLN A 156 -12.48 20.25 -13.27
C GLN A 156 -13.19 19.22 -12.37
N SER A 157 -13.54 18.05 -12.91
CA SER A 157 -14.20 17.00 -12.12
C SER A 157 -13.38 16.49 -10.96
N MET A 158 -12.06 16.38 -11.11
CA MET A 158 -11.15 15.98 -10.04
C MET A 158 -10.95 17.09 -9.03
N PHE A 159 -10.87 18.33 -9.49
CA PHE A 159 -10.78 19.49 -8.61
C PHE A 159 -12.05 19.64 -7.77
N ASP A 160 -13.21 19.48 -8.38
CA ASP A 160 -14.51 19.53 -7.68
C ASP A 160 -14.60 18.44 -6.60
N HIS A 161 -14.07 17.25 -6.87
CA HIS A 161 -13.97 16.20 -5.84
C HIS A 161 -13.03 16.58 -4.70
N LEU A 162 -11.91 17.22 -5.00
CA LEU A 162 -10.92 17.60 -4.00
C LEU A 162 -11.45 18.68 -3.07
N VAL A 163 -12.12 19.72 -3.62
CA VAL A 163 -12.59 20.90 -2.87
C VAL A 163 -14.04 20.79 -2.40
N GLY A 164 -14.88 20.06 -3.14
CA GLY A 164 -16.32 19.90 -2.86
C GLY A 164 -16.65 18.87 -1.78
N GLY A 165 -15.62 18.24 -1.20
CA GLY A 165 -15.82 17.24 -0.16
C GLY A 165 -16.43 15.95 -0.70
N CYS A 166 -15.69 15.21 -1.49
CA CYS A 166 -16.06 13.84 -1.82
C CYS A 166 -16.14 13.01 -0.53
N PRO A 167 -17.36 12.65 -0.02
CA PRO A 167 -17.50 12.01 1.28
C PRO A 167 -16.81 10.65 1.37
N ASN A 168 -16.55 10.03 0.24
CA ASN A 168 -15.92 8.72 0.15
C ASN A 168 -14.44 8.76 -0.28
N CYS A 169 -13.88 9.96 -0.55
CA CYS A 169 -12.51 10.06 -1.00
C CYS A 169 -11.52 9.91 0.18
N TRP A 170 -11.21 11.03 0.81
CA TRP A 170 -10.24 11.05 1.92
C TRP A 170 -10.87 11.28 3.29
N GLN A 171 -12.11 11.81 3.36
CA GLN A 171 -12.75 12.11 4.64
C GLN A 171 -12.90 10.87 5.52
N ARG A 172 -13.38 9.77 4.97
CA ARG A 172 -13.60 8.54 5.73
C ARG A 172 -12.31 7.93 6.28
N PRO A 173 -11.24 7.72 5.49
CA PRO A 173 -9.98 7.24 6.02
C PRO A 173 -9.30 8.23 6.98
N LEU A 174 -9.40 9.54 6.74
CA LEU A 174 -8.87 10.57 7.64
C LEU A 174 -9.66 10.60 8.96
N GLN A 175 -10.99 10.52 8.91
CA GLN A 175 -11.83 10.49 10.11
C GLN A 175 -11.47 9.30 10.99
N ALA A 176 -11.19 8.13 10.41
CA ALA A 176 -10.75 6.97 11.18
C ALA A 176 -9.42 7.20 11.91
N GLY A 177 -8.54 8.05 11.38
CA GLY A 177 -7.34 8.51 12.07
C GLY A 177 -7.63 9.50 13.19
N LEU A 178 -8.48 10.50 12.92
CA LEU A 178 -8.91 11.51 13.90
C LEU A 178 -9.64 10.90 15.10
N ASP A 179 -10.53 9.92 14.87
CA ASP A 179 -11.27 9.23 15.93
C ASP A 179 -10.35 8.48 16.89
N ARG A 180 -9.13 8.21 16.50
CA ARG A 180 -8.08 7.63 17.34
C ARG A 180 -7.37 8.68 18.22
N GLY A 181 -7.62 9.96 18.01
CA GLY A 181 -6.96 11.07 18.70
C GLY A 181 -5.64 11.50 18.06
N GLY A 182 -5.53 11.30 16.76
CA GLY A 182 -4.41 11.81 15.93
C GLY A 182 -4.62 13.25 15.51
#